data_9b6aac0769e027afef35a92e131b3673
#
_entry.id   9b6aac0769e027afef35a92e131b3673
#
_cell.length_a   1.000
_cell.length_b   1.000
_cell.length_c   1.000
_cell.angle_alpha   90.00
_cell.angle_beta   90.00
_cell.angle_gamma   90.00
#
_symmetry.space_group_name_H-M   'P 1'
#
loop_
_entity.id
_entity.type
_entity.pdbx_description
1 polymer ?
#
loop_
_entity_poly.entity_id
_entity_poly.type
_entity_poly.pdbx_seq_one_letter_code
_entity_poly.pdbx_strand_id
1 'polypeptide(L)'
;LKDYLSYGGGVDSTALLLFLKYVEKIGFEAVFVDTGCEKPETLDYVKMIDNDVHKVTTLIPDFEGSQSLYDHCKKKNIIPSLCNRWCTGKAKIRTMRKYMERPCNVHIGIGWYERGRIAEKTFKKGITPQYILEREGYTRQDCISLIQEYKLPVPIKSSCFICPFMKKKEVKQLWVNHPDLVMKASELEKTCKYDTYIVGHKPILSYVPHKTRKLIECEN
;
A
#
# COMPACT_ATOMS: atom_id res chain seq x y z
N LEU A 1 8.81 25.74 -0.49
CA LEU A 1 8.15 24.65 -1.21
C LEU A 1 7.17 23.97 -0.27
N LYS A 2 6.05 23.47 -0.82
CA LYS A 2 5.12 22.66 -0.05
C LYS A 2 5.67 21.25 0.08
N ASP A 3 5.57 20.66 1.25
CA ASP A 3 6.07 19.34 1.57
C ASP A 3 4.90 18.35 1.69
N TYR A 4 4.97 17.23 0.97
CA TYR A 4 4.00 16.15 1.01
C TYR A 4 4.65 14.86 1.47
N LEU A 5 3.97 14.11 2.31
CA LEU A 5 4.35 12.75 2.65
C LEU A 5 3.48 11.74 1.87
N SER A 6 4.10 10.88 1.07
CA SER A 6 3.41 9.71 0.48
C SER A 6 3.18 8.67 1.57
N TYR A 7 2.04 8.79 2.27
CA TYR A 7 1.70 7.92 3.38
C TYR A 7 1.04 6.63 2.89
N GLY A 8 1.53 5.50 3.33
CA GLY A 8 1.02 4.18 2.90
C GLY A 8 0.41 3.34 4.03
N GLY A 9 0.33 3.86 5.27
CA GLY A 9 -0.16 3.12 6.44
C GLY A 9 0.74 1.95 6.87
N GLY A 10 1.97 1.88 6.37
CA GLY A 10 2.95 0.87 6.74
C GLY A 10 4.06 1.41 7.64
N VAL A 11 4.92 0.52 8.14
CA VAL A 11 5.96 0.85 9.11
C VAL A 11 6.85 2.01 8.62
N ASP A 12 7.40 1.94 7.41
CA ASP A 12 8.36 2.94 6.95
C ASP A 12 7.72 4.32 6.75
N SER A 13 6.50 4.36 6.19
CA SER A 13 5.78 5.62 6.02
C SER A 13 5.32 6.21 7.35
N THR A 14 5.02 5.38 8.34
CA THR A 14 4.68 5.84 9.69
C THR A 14 5.92 6.35 10.44
N ALA A 15 7.03 5.63 10.37
CA ALA A 15 8.29 6.10 10.92
C ALA A 15 8.71 7.44 10.29
N LEU A 16 8.57 7.60 8.97
CA LEU A 16 8.85 8.84 8.29
C LEU A 16 7.91 9.98 8.73
N LEU A 17 6.63 9.71 8.93
CA LEU A 17 5.67 10.68 9.45
C LEU A 17 6.12 11.21 10.82
N LEU A 18 6.49 10.30 11.72
CA LEU A 18 6.99 10.66 13.07
C LEU A 18 8.30 11.43 13.00
N PHE A 19 9.22 11.00 12.13
CA PHE A 19 10.50 11.67 11.93
C PHE A 19 10.31 13.11 11.44
N LEU A 20 9.50 13.32 10.41
CA LEU A 20 9.20 14.65 9.89
C LEU A 20 8.54 15.55 10.93
N LYS A 21 7.58 14.98 11.69
CA LYS A 21 6.82 15.74 12.68
C LYS A 21 7.62 16.11 13.92
N TYR A 22 8.39 15.19 14.48
CA TYR A 22 8.97 15.33 15.80
C TYR A 22 10.50 15.51 15.79
N VAL A 23 11.20 14.99 14.78
CA VAL A 23 12.67 15.13 14.66
C VAL A 23 13.01 16.33 13.79
N GLU A 24 12.57 16.33 12.53
CA GLU A 24 12.80 17.47 11.61
C GLU A 24 11.93 18.68 11.94
N LYS A 25 10.76 18.47 12.55
CA LYS A 25 9.78 19.51 12.93
C LYS A 25 9.37 20.40 11.76
N ILE A 26 9.22 19.82 10.58
CA ILE A 26 8.75 20.52 9.39
C ILE A 26 7.24 20.37 9.21
N GLY A 27 6.61 21.37 8.58
CA GLY A 27 5.21 21.27 8.16
C GLY A 27 5.09 20.47 6.87
N PHE A 28 4.20 19.48 6.85
CA PHE A 28 3.93 18.66 5.67
C PHE A 28 2.46 18.21 5.63
N GLU A 29 2.01 17.82 4.46
CA GLU A 29 0.69 17.21 4.26
C GLU A 29 0.87 15.70 4.01
N ALA A 30 0.32 14.87 4.91
CA ALA A 30 0.30 13.42 4.72
C ALA A 30 -0.84 13.03 3.77
N VAL A 31 -0.50 12.33 2.69
CA VAL A 31 -1.46 11.94 1.64
C VAL A 31 -1.48 10.42 1.51
N PHE A 32 -2.66 9.84 1.79
CA PHE A 32 -2.95 8.42 1.59
C PHE A 32 -3.79 8.24 0.32
N VAL A 33 -3.50 7.22 -0.46
CA VAL A 33 -4.31 6.88 -1.65
C VAL A 33 -4.99 5.56 -1.39
N ASP A 34 -6.31 5.62 -1.15
CA ASP A 34 -7.16 4.45 -0.99
C ASP A 34 -7.60 3.93 -2.36
N THR A 35 -7.20 2.74 -2.71
CA THR A 35 -7.57 2.08 -3.98
C THR A 35 -8.86 1.27 -3.88
N GLY A 36 -9.48 1.20 -2.69
CA GLY A 36 -10.62 0.35 -2.39
C GLY A 36 -10.24 -1.15 -2.29
N CYS A 37 -8.94 -1.43 -2.21
CA CYS A 37 -8.42 -2.80 -2.09
C CYS A 37 -7.46 -2.96 -0.91
N GLU A 38 -7.30 -1.96 -0.08
CA GLU A 38 -6.49 -2.02 1.12
C GLU A 38 -7.10 -3.02 2.13
N LYS A 39 -6.24 -3.62 2.96
CA LYS A 39 -6.70 -4.47 4.06
C LYS A 39 -7.38 -3.61 5.12
N PRO A 40 -8.44 -4.12 5.79
CA PRO A 40 -9.13 -3.38 6.85
C PRO A 40 -8.18 -2.84 7.92
N GLU A 41 -7.22 -3.64 8.37
CA GLU A 41 -6.24 -3.23 9.39
C GLU A 41 -5.36 -2.05 8.92
N THR A 42 -5.12 -1.93 7.61
CA THR A 42 -4.39 -0.76 7.06
C THR A 42 -5.25 0.49 7.11
N LEU A 43 -6.54 0.38 6.77
CA LEU A 43 -7.49 1.50 6.82
C LEU A 43 -7.72 1.98 8.26
N ASP A 44 -7.89 1.04 9.19
CA ASP A 44 -8.04 1.34 10.62
C ASP A 44 -6.80 2.05 11.17
N TYR A 45 -5.61 1.59 10.78
CA TYR A 45 -4.36 2.22 11.17
C TYR A 45 -4.22 3.64 10.61
N VAL A 46 -4.54 3.84 9.34
CA VAL A 46 -4.54 5.19 8.71
C VAL A 46 -5.51 6.12 9.44
N LYS A 47 -6.71 5.64 9.79
CA LYS A 47 -7.71 6.38 10.54
C LYS A 47 -7.24 6.74 11.95
N MET A 48 -6.58 5.81 12.64
CA MET A 48 -5.96 6.08 13.95
C MET A 48 -4.91 7.20 13.84
N ILE A 49 -4.01 7.12 12.85
CA ILE A 49 -3.00 8.17 12.62
C ILE A 49 -3.64 9.51 12.30
N ASP A 50 -4.70 9.52 11.47
CA ASP A 50 -5.44 10.74 11.12
C ASP A 50 -6.07 11.42 12.34
N ASN A 51 -6.62 10.65 13.26
CA ASN A 51 -7.31 11.16 14.45
C ASN A 51 -6.32 11.59 15.55
N ASP A 52 -5.31 10.76 15.82
CA ASP A 52 -4.56 10.84 17.08
C ASP A 52 -3.14 11.41 16.91
N VAL A 53 -2.60 11.39 15.68
CA VAL A 53 -1.19 11.74 15.47
C VAL A 53 -1.02 12.90 14.50
N HIS A 54 -1.51 12.76 13.26
CA HIS A 54 -1.32 13.74 12.19
C HIS A 54 -2.39 13.59 11.13
N LYS A 55 -2.97 14.71 10.71
CA LYS A 55 -4.03 14.73 9.70
C LYS A 55 -3.59 14.09 8.38
N VAL A 56 -4.40 13.18 7.86
CA VAL A 56 -4.11 12.42 6.64
C VAL A 56 -5.18 12.72 5.58
N THR A 57 -4.77 13.33 4.49
CA THR A 57 -5.64 13.54 3.32
C THR A 57 -5.79 12.23 2.57
N THR A 58 -6.99 11.68 2.51
CA THR A 58 -7.27 10.45 1.76
C THR A 58 -7.77 10.79 0.36
N LEU A 59 -7.10 10.28 -0.66
CA LEU A 59 -7.44 10.43 -2.06
C LEU A 59 -7.98 9.11 -2.64
N ILE A 60 -9.02 9.19 -3.45
CA ILE A 60 -9.59 8.06 -4.17
C ILE A 60 -9.16 8.18 -5.64
N PRO A 61 -8.51 7.15 -6.20
CA PRO A 61 -8.12 7.14 -7.62
C PRO A 61 -9.33 7.09 -8.55
N ASP A 62 -9.21 7.77 -9.68
CA ASP A 62 -10.16 7.62 -10.78
C ASP A 62 -9.82 6.35 -11.58
N PHE A 63 -10.70 5.37 -11.53
CA PHE A 63 -10.61 4.10 -12.23
C PHE A 63 -11.54 4.03 -13.45
N GLU A 64 -11.69 5.11 -14.19
CA GLU A 64 -12.52 5.14 -15.42
C GLU A 64 -13.98 4.73 -15.13
N GLY A 65 -14.54 5.30 -14.03
CA GLY A 65 -15.90 5.03 -13.57
C GLY A 65 -16.09 3.76 -12.75
N SER A 66 -15.00 3.05 -12.40
CA SER A 66 -15.04 1.96 -11.43
C SER A 66 -14.82 2.50 -10.01
N GLN A 67 -15.49 1.91 -9.00
CA GLN A 67 -15.43 2.39 -7.62
C GLN A 67 -14.13 2.02 -6.91
N SER A 68 -13.47 0.94 -7.35
CA SER A 68 -12.25 0.43 -6.75
C SER A 68 -11.29 -0.14 -7.78
N LEU A 69 -10.05 -0.41 -7.36
CA LEU A 69 -9.09 -1.16 -8.16
C LEU A 69 -9.60 -2.57 -8.48
N TYR A 70 -10.33 -3.21 -7.55
CA TYR A 70 -10.97 -4.50 -7.77
C TYR A 70 -11.97 -4.46 -8.93
N ASP A 71 -12.89 -3.50 -8.89
CA ASP A 71 -13.92 -3.35 -9.93
C ASP A 71 -13.30 -3.00 -11.29
N HIS A 72 -12.25 -2.19 -11.30
CA HIS A 72 -11.48 -1.90 -12.51
C HIS A 72 -10.83 -3.16 -13.08
N CYS A 73 -10.21 -3.98 -12.23
CA CYS A 73 -9.63 -5.25 -12.61
C CYS A 73 -10.69 -6.21 -13.19
N LYS A 74 -11.84 -6.33 -12.53
CA LYS A 74 -12.97 -7.16 -12.97
C LYS A 74 -13.51 -6.69 -14.31
N LYS A 75 -13.78 -5.41 -14.48
CA LYS A 75 -14.28 -4.79 -15.74
C LYS A 75 -13.33 -4.99 -16.91
N LYS A 76 -12.03 -4.98 -16.67
CA LYS A 76 -11.00 -5.12 -17.75
C LYS A 76 -10.52 -6.56 -17.91
N ASN A 77 -10.95 -7.50 -17.07
CA ASN A 77 -10.46 -8.88 -17.03
C ASN A 77 -8.92 -8.96 -16.87
N ILE A 78 -8.36 -8.16 -15.97
CA ILE A 78 -6.92 -8.09 -15.69
C ILE A 78 -6.67 -8.18 -14.19
N ILE A 79 -5.46 -8.58 -13.82
CA ILE A 79 -4.99 -8.53 -12.41
C ILE A 79 -3.68 -7.73 -12.32
N PRO A 80 -3.34 -7.19 -11.13
CA PRO A 80 -2.00 -6.66 -10.88
C PRO A 80 -0.95 -7.76 -11.03
N SER A 81 0.20 -7.44 -11.61
CA SER A 81 1.28 -8.40 -11.82
C SER A 81 2.63 -7.90 -11.29
N LEU A 82 3.56 -8.84 -11.02
CA LEU A 82 4.92 -8.53 -10.57
C LEU A 82 5.70 -7.75 -11.64
N CYS A 83 5.57 -8.17 -12.91
CA CYS A 83 6.34 -7.61 -14.01
C CYS A 83 5.92 -6.18 -14.37
N ASN A 84 4.65 -5.85 -14.16
CA ASN A 84 4.10 -4.55 -14.48
C ASN A 84 3.33 -3.97 -13.29
N ARG A 85 3.97 -3.09 -12.55
CA ARG A 85 3.37 -2.40 -11.39
C ARG A 85 2.39 -1.30 -11.80
N TRP A 86 1.55 -1.57 -12.80
CA TRP A 86 0.62 -0.58 -13.37
C TRP A 86 -0.33 -0.01 -12.31
N CYS A 87 -0.75 -0.82 -11.34
CA CYS A 87 -1.63 -0.37 -10.25
C CYS A 87 -0.97 0.74 -9.42
N THR A 88 0.34 0.63 -9.09
CA THR A 88 1.07 1.69 -8.39
C THR A 88 1.15 2.96 -9.25
N GLY A 89 1.50 2.81 -10.53
CA GLY A 89 1.64 3.96 -11.45
C GLY A 89 0.32 4.66 -11.73
N LYS A 90 -0.71 3.90 -12.13
CA LYS A 90 -2.02 4.43 -12.51
C LYS A 90 -2.84 4.91 -11.30
N ALA A 91 -2.92 4.11 -10.24
CA ALA A 91 -3.72 4.46 -9.09
C ALA A 91 -2.97 5.45 -8.16
N LYS A 92 -1.86 5.03 -7.55
CA LYS A 92 -1.25 5.82 -6.47
C LYS A 92 -0.47 7.03 -7.00
N ILE A 93 0.51 6.81 -7.87
CA ILE A 93 1.40 7.89 -8.33
C ILE A 93 0.65 8.94 -9.15
N ARG A 94 -0.23 8.52 -10.08
CA ARG A 94 -1.00 9.47 -10.91
C ARG A 94 -1.94 10.32 -10.07
N THR A 95 -2.61 9.73 -9.07
CA THR A 95 -3.55 10.43 -8.19
C THR A 95 -2.83 11.46 -7.34
N MET A 96 -1.74 11.08 -6.69
CA MET A 96 -0.91 12.03 -5.94
C MET A 96 -0.41 13.17 -6.82
N ARG A 97 0.10 12.87 -8.03
CA ARG A 97 0.62 13.88 -8.96
C ARG A 97 -0.44 14.88 -9.42
N LYS A 98 -1.71 14.48 -9.51
CA LYS A 98 -2.82 15.38 -9.82
C LYS A 98 -3.17 16.30 -8.65
N TYR A 99 -3.03 15.79 -7.45
CA TYR A 99 -3.36 16.49 -6.22
C TYR A 99 -2.30 17.51 -5.81
N MET A 100 -1.03 17.15 -5.88
CA MET A 100 0.07 17.96 -5.40
C MET A 100 0.23 19.26 -6.20
N GLU A 101 0.30 20.37 -5.49
CA GLU A 101 0.71 21.68 -6.01
C GLU A 101 2.20 21.67 -6.32
N ARG A 102 2.62 22.30 -7.40
CA ARG A 102 4.01 22.35 -7.83
C ARG A 102 4.53 23.77 -7.88
N PRO A 103 5.81 24.00 -7.58
CA PRO A 103 6.84 23.02 -7.17
C PRO A 103 6.68 22.54 -5.72
N CYS A 104 7.03 21.26 -5.46
CA CYS A 104 6.90 20.65 -4.15
C CYS A 104 7.96 19.58 -3.86
N ASN A 105 8.16 19.28 -2.58
CA ASN A 105 8.88 18.09 -2.13
C ASN A 105 7.92 16.95 -1.85
N VAL A 106 8.34 15.71 -2.10
CA VAL A 106 7.59 14.51 -1.75
C VAL A 106 8.47 13.56 -0.94
N HIS A 107 8.14 13.41 0.33
CA HIS A 107 8.80 12.49 1.25
C HIS A 107 8.26 11.08 1.04
N ILE A 108 9.15 10.11 0.86
CA ILE A 108 8.81 8.72 0.54
C ILE A 108 9.50 7.80 1.53
N GLY A 109 8.70 6.97 2.21
CA GLY A 109 9.16 5.99 3.19
C GLY A 109 9.89 4.81 2.54
N ILE A 110 11.15 5.03 2.15
CA ILE A 110 12.08 4.00 1.71
C ILE A 110 13.26 4.04 2.68
N GLY A 111 13.43 2.97 3.47
CA GLY A 111 14.57 2.83 4.35
C GLY A 111 15.83 2.35 3.62
N TRP A 112 16.97 2.40 4.28
CA TRP A 112 18.27 1.98 3.76
C TRP A 112 18.26 0.58 3.12
N TYR A 113 17.55 -0.37 3.72
CA TYR A 113 17.44 -1.76 3.25
C TYR A 113 16.63 -1.92 1.96
N GLU A 114 15.89 -0.88 1.53
CA GLU A 114 15.11 -0.83 0.29
C GLU A 114 15.68 0.16 -0.74
N ARG A 115 16.88 0.70 -0.55
CA ARG A 115 17.49 1.73 -1.42
C ARG A 115 17.49 1.38 -2.92
N GLY A 116 17.56 0.11 -3.26
CA GLY A 116 17.44 -0.36 -4.66
C GLY A 116 16.11 -0.06 -5.34
N ARG A 117 15.11 0.43 -4.59
CA ARG A 117 13.81 0.89 -5.12
C ARG A 117 13.80 2.36 -5.52
N ILE A 118 14.83 3.11 -5.14
CA ILE A 118 14.98 4.52 -5.50
C ILE A 118 15.24 4.61 -7.00
N ALA A 119 14.35 5.30 -7.72
CA ALA A 119 14.46 5.49 -9.15
C ALA A 119 14.48 6.99 -9.45
N GLU A 120 15.60 7.49 -9.93
CA GLU A 120 15.81 8.92 -10.22
C GLU A 120 14.81 9.48 -11.25
N LYS A 121 14.35 8.65 -12.20
CA LYS A 121 13.50 9.09 -13.33
C LYS A 121 12.00 9.09 -13.08
N THR A 122 11.54 8.80 -11.86
CA THR A 122 10.09 8.55 -11.59
C THR A 122 9.27 9.84 -11.45
N PHE A 123 9.91 10.98 -11.27
CA PHE A 123 9.21 12.22 -10.92
C PHE A 123 9.13 13.20 -12.09
N LYS A 124 7.97 13.85 -12.22
CA LYS A 124 7.75 14.92 -13.20
C LYS A 124 8.43 16.22 -12.75
N LYS A 125 8.74 17.10 -13.71
CA LYS A 125 9.25 18.46 -13.45
C LYS A 125 8.41 19.14 -12.36
N GLY A 126 9.11 19.73 -11.38
CA GLY A 126 8.50 20.42 -10.25
C GLY A 126 8.14 19.51 -9.05
N ILE A 127 8.51 18.23 -9.06
CA ILE A 127 8.38 17.34 -7.89
C ILE A 127 9.77 16.84 -7.52
N THR A 128 10.21 17.14 -6.30
CA THR A 128 11.51 16.71 -5.76
C THR A 128 11.30 15.60 -4.75
N PRO A 129 11.70 14.35 -5.04
CA PRO A 129 11.59 13.26 -4.07
C PRO A 129 12.61 13.43 -2.95
N GLN A 130 12.20 13.08 -1.73
CA GLN A 130 13.01 13.09 -0.52
C GLN A 130 12.99 11.69 0.11
N TYR A 131 14.15 11.10 0.32
CA TYR A 131 14.34 9.76 0.88
C TYR A 131 15.07 9.84 2.21
N ILE A 132 14.46 10.51 3.19
CA ILE A 132 15.10 10.84 4.47
C ILE A 132 15.51 9.57 5.23
N LEU A 133 14.65 8.56 5.34
CA LEU A 133 14.99 7.32 6.04
C LEU A 133 16.20 6.60 5.41
N GLU A 134 16.33 6.66 4.09
CA GLU A 134 17.49 6.09 3.40
C GLU A 134 18.74 6.94 3.69
N ARG A 135 18.65 8.25 3.58
CA ARG A 135 19.75 9.18 3.85
C ARG A 135 20.28 9.05 5.28
N GLU A 136 19.38 8.89 6.25
CA GLU A 136 19.72 8.72 7.68
C GLU A 136 20.07 7.25 8.04
N GLY A 137 20.10 6.33 7.07
CA GLY A 137 20.50 4.95 7.28
C GLY A 137 19.51 4.08 8.05
N TYR A 138 18.23 4.49 8.14
CA TYR A 138 17.22 3.76 8.91
C TYR A 138 17.00 2.35 8.36
N THR A 139 17.20 1.37 9.22
CA THR A 139 16.80 -0.02 8.97
C THR A 139 15.31 -0.23 9.27
N ARG A 140 14.78 -1.41 8.93
CA ARG A 140 13.41 -1.78 9.30
C ARG A 140 13.21 -1.78 10.83
N GLN A 141 14.23 -2.21 11.58
CA GLN A 141 14.16 -2.24 13.03
C GLN A 141 14.14 -0.84 13.62
N ASP A 142 14.93 0.09 13.09
CA ASP A 142 14.94 1.48 13.54
C ASP A 142 13.57 2.15 13.31
N CYS A 143 12.94 1.87 12.17
CA CYS A 143 11.57 2.33 11.91
C CYS A 143 10.56 1.78 12.93
N ILE A 144 10.68 0.50 13.30
CA ILE A 144 9.82 -0.12 14.32
C ILE A 144 10.09 0.52 15.69
N SER A 145 11.36 0.66 16.07
CA SER A 145 11.76 1.27 17.34
C SER A 145 11.25 2.70 17.48
N LEU A 146 11.34 3.49 16.41
CA LEU A 146 10.82 4.86 16.40
C LEU A 146 9.29 4.89 16.63
N ILE A 147 8.52 3.99 16.00
CA ILE A 147 7.07 3.90 16.21
C ILE A 147 6.76 3.55 17.68
N GLN A 148 7.50 2.61 18.25
CA GLN A 148 7.33 2.17 19.65
C GLN A 148 7.71 3.26 20.65
N GLU A 149 8.74 4.06 20.37
CA GLU A 149 9.15 5.21 21.18
C GLU A 149 7.99 6.21 21.35
N TYR A 150 7.24 6.45 20.27
CA TYR A 150 6.02 7.27 20.33
C TYR A 150 4.78 6.52 20.81
N LYS A 151 4.93 5.32 21.42
CA LYS A 151 3.86 4.50 22.00
C LYS A 151 2.72 4.18 21.03
N LEU A 152 3.03 4.10 19.75
CA LEU A 152 2.08 3.70 18.72
C LEU A 152 2.18 2.19 18.43
N PRO A 153 1.07 1.54 18.09
CA PRO A 153 1.11 0.16 17.63
C PRO A 153 1.88 0.07 16.31
N VAL A 154 2.70 -0.96 16.16
CA VAL A 154 3.43 -1.20 14.91
C VAL A 154 2.45 -1.72 13.86
N PRO A 155 2.28 -1.04 12.71
CA PRO A 155 1.33 -1.48 11.70
C PRO A 155 1.76 -2.79 11.05
N ILE A 156 0.78 -3.56 10.57
CA ILE A 156 1.06 -4.69 9.70
C ILE A 156 1.65 -4.20 8.36
N LYS A 157 2.18 -5.12 7.56
CA LYS A 157 2.60 -4.77 6.19
C LYS A 157 1.40 -4.26 5.39
N SER A 158 1.41 -2.97 5.06
CA SER A 158 0.39 -2.35 4.23
C SER A 158 0.48 -2.88 2.80
N SER A 159 -0.61 -3.46 2.30
CA SER A 159 -0.74 -3.95 0.93
C SER A 159 -2.21 -4.19 0.60
N CYS A 160 -2.57 -4.09 -0.69
CA CYS A 160 -3.88 -4.49 -1.16
C CYS A 160 -4.08 -6.01 -1.02
N PHE A 161 -5.33 -6.46 -0.86
CA PHE A 161 -5.63 -7.90 -0.82
C PHE A 161 -5.41 -8.62 -2.18
N ILE A 162 -5.27 -7.86 -3.28
CA ILE A 162 -4.89 -8.35 -4.61
C ILE A 162 -3.44 -7.99 -4.99
N CYS A 163 -2.55 -7.80 -4.00
CA CYS A 163 -1.18 -7.40 -4.27
C CYS A 163 -0.30 -8.57 -4.72
N PRO A 164 0.34 -8.50 -5.90
CA PRO A 164 1.22 -9.58 -6.37
C PRO A 164 2.51 -9.74 -5.52
N PHE A 165 2.83 -8.75 -4.69
CA PHE A 165 3.96 -8.80 -3.76
C PHE A 165 3.63 -9.43 -2.40
N MET A 166 2.43 -10.00 -2.23
CA MET A 166 2.12 -10.79 -1.04
C MET A 166 2.96 -12.06 -1.01
N LYS A 167 3.46 -12.40 0.17
CA LYS A 167 4.10 -13.69 0.44
C LYS A 167 3.03 -14.74 0.79
N LYS A 168 3.35 -16.02 0.57
CA LYS A 168 2.45 -17.14 0.92
C LYS A 168 1.92 -17.07 2.36
N LYS A 169 2.76 -16.68 3.32
CA LYS A 169 2.35 -16.48 4.71
C LYS A 169 1.33 -15.34 4.88
N GLU A 170 1.42 -14.30 4.07
CA GLU A 170 0.50 -13.16 4.11
C GLU A 170 -0.87 -13.54 3.52
N VAL A 171 -0.89 -14.42 2.49
CA VAL A 171 -2.14 -15.00 1.98
C VAL A 171 -2.82 -15.85 3.04
N LYS A 172 -2.06 -16.70 3.75
CA LYS A 172 -2.61 -17.51 4.86
C LYS A 172 -3.18 -16.64 5.98
N GLN A 173 -2.47 -15.57 6.35
CA GLN A 173 -2.95 -14.63 7.35
C GLN A 173 -4.22 -13.89 6.89
N LEU A 174 -4.24 -13.45 5.62
CA LEU A 174 -5.41 -12.82 5.02
C LEU A 174 -6.62 -13.77 5.01
N TRP A 175 -6.39 -15.07 4.74
CA TRP A 175 -7.47 -16.08 4.81
C TRP A 175 -8.04 -16.24 6.21
N VAL A 176 -7.20 -16.23 7.23
CA VAL A 176 -7.66 -16.37 8.62
C VAL A 176 -8.49 -15.16 9.06
N ASN A 177 -8.04 -13.95 8.70
CA ASN A 177 -8.69 -12.71 9.15
C ASN A 177 -9.86 -12.29 8.25
N HIS A 178 -9.72 -12.48 6.93
CA HIS A 178 -10.61 -11.95 5.89
C HIS A 178 -10.76 -12.96 4.74
N PRO A 179 -11.39 -14.11 4.95
CA PRO A 179 -11.55 -15.14 3.91
C PRO A 179 -12.31 -14.63 2.67
N ASP A 180 -13.25 -13.72 2.86
CA ASP A 180 -14.01 -13.06 1.79
C ASP A 180 -13.09 -12.30 0.82
N LEU A 181 -12.04 -11.64 1.31
CA LEU A 181 -11.09 -10.92 0.46
C LEU A 181 -10.23 -11.88 -0.37
N VAL A 182 -9.87 -13.04 0.18
CA VAL A 182 -9.16 -14.08 -0.59
C VAL A 182 -10.07 -14.70 -1.64
N MET A 183 -11.35 -14.88 -1.35
CA MET A 183 -12.34 -15.35 -2.32
C MET A 183 -12.54 -14.34 -3.46
N LYS A 184 -12.66 -13.05 -3.16
CA LYS A 184 -12.67 -11.97 -4.18
C LYS A 184 -11.40 -11.98 -5.04
N ALA A 185 -10.23 -12.16 -4.44
CA ALA A 185 -8.98 -12.26 -5.18
C ALA A 185 -8.97 -13.48 -6.13
N SER A 186 -9.47 -14.64 -5.66
CA SER A 186 -9.61 -15.84 -6.48
C SER A 186 -10.60 -15.67 -7.63
N GLU A 187 -11.68 -14.93 -7.42
CA GLU A 187 -12.63 -14.59 -8.50
C GLU A 187 -11.95 -13.80 -9.62
N LEU A 188 -11.12 -12.80 -9.28
CA LEU A 188 -10.35 -12.07 -10.28
C LEU A 188 -9.38 -12.96 -11.06
N GLU A 189 -8.72 -13.91 -10.41
CA GLU A 189 -7.84 -14.85 -11.12
C GLU A 189 -8.60 -15.66 -12.16
N LYS A 190 -9.84 -16.13 -11.83
CA LYS A 190 -10.69 -16.90 -12.73
C LYS A 190 -11.18 -16.10 -13.94
N THR A 191 -11.40 -14.80 -13.77
CA THR A 191 -11.91 -13.91 -14.84
C THR A 191 -10.80 -13.24 -15.64
N CYS A 192 -9.55 -13.37 -15.21
CA CYS A 192 -8.41 -12.77 -15.90
C CYS A 192 -8.21 -13.38 -17.28
N LYS A 193 -8.08 -12.53 -18.30
CA LYS A 193 -7.84 -12.94 -19.69
C LYS A 193 -6.44 -13.50 -19.96
N TYR A 194 -5.54 -13.37 -19.01
CA TYR A 194 -4.18 -13.89 -19.09
C TYR A 194 -4.03 -15.09 -18.15
N ASP A 195 -3.25 -16.10 -18.56
CA ASP A 195 -2.89 -17.21 -17.70
C ASP A 195 -1.86 -16.77 -16.65
N THR A 196 -2.35 -16.11 -15.62
CA THR A 196 -1.53 -15.53 -14.56
C THR A 196 -2.28 -15.50 -13.24
N TYR A 197 -1.54 -15.45 -12.13
CA TYR A 197 -2.06 -15.46 -10.78
C TYR A 197 -1.60 -14.21 -10.01
N ILE A 198 -2.36 -13.81 -9.01
CA ILE A 198 -2.02 -12.66 -8.17
C ILE A 198 -0.72 -12.92 -7.41
N VAL A 199 -0.57 -14.11 -6.83
CA VAL A 199 0.61 -14.46 -6.01
C VAL A 199 1.34 -15.67 -6.60
N GLY A 200 2.58 -15.44 -7.02
CA GLY A 200 3.42 -16.53 -7.54
C GLY A 200 2.91 -17.13 -8.85
N HIS A 201 2.95 -18.47 -8.96
CA HIS A 201 2.62 -19.22 -10.18
C HIS A 201 1.47 -20.22 -9.99
N LYS A 202 0.65 -20.02 -8.98
CA LYS A 202 -0.49 -20.91 -8.65
C LYS A 202 -1.68 -20.08 -8.18
N PRO A 203 -2.93 -20.58 -8.36
CA PRO A 203 -4.12 -19.91 -7.85
C PRO A 203 -3.97 -19.54 -6.37
N ILE A 204 -4.43 -18.36 -5.98
CA ILE A 204 -4.29 -17.85 -4.61
C ILE A 204 -4.85 -18.83 -3.57
N LEU A 205 -5.93 -19.52 -3.90
CA LEU A 205 -6.52 -20.56 -3.04
C LEU A 205 -5.60 -21.77 -2.82
N SER A 206 -4.60 -22.01 -3.66
CA SER A 206 -3.64 -23.10 -3.45
C SER A 206 -2.78 -22.92 -2.20
N TYR A 207 -2.67 -21.68 -1.71
CA TYR A 207 -1.90 -21.33 -0.51
C TYR A 207 -2.71 -21.44 0.79
N VAL A 208 -4.00 -21.75 0.69
CA VAL A 208 -4.94 -21.84 1.81
C VAL A 208 -5.20 -23.31 2.18
N PRO A 209 -5.33 -23.67 3.47
CA PRO A 209 -5.58 -25.05 3.90
C PRO A 209 -6.88 -25.62 3.33
N HIS A 210 -6.83 -26.83 2.78
CA HIS A 210 -7.96 -27.46 2.09
C HIS A 210 -9.19 -27.69 2.99
N LYS A 211 -8.98 -27.99 4.27
CA LYS A 211 -10.07 -28.23 5.25
C LYS A 211 -10.94 -27.00 5.49
N THR A 212 -10.36 -25.81 5.48
CA THR A 212 -11.09 -24.55 5.73
C THR A 212 -11.80 -24.00 4.49
N ARG A 213 -11.41 -24.41 3.27
CA ARG A 213 -12.11 -24.02 2.04
C ARG A 213 -13.52 -24.61 1.97
N LYS A 214 -13.67 -25.88 2.31
CA LYS A 214 -14.97 -26.61 2.24
C LYS A 214 -16.02 -25.98 3.14
N LEU A 215 -15.65 -25.39 4.26
CA LEU A 215 -16.61 -24.75 5.18
C LEU A 215 -17.26 -23.50 4.57
N ILE A 216 -16.50 -22.73 3.79
CA ILE A 216 -16.99 -21.47 3.18
C ILE A 216 -17.71 -21.74 1.85
N GLU A 217 -17.32 -22.78 1.10
CA GLU A 217 -18.00 -23.18 -0.14
C GLU A 217 -19.37 -23.79 0.11
N CYS A 218 -19.67 -24.25 1.36
CA CYS A 218 -20.96 -24.79 1.75
C CYS A 218 -21.94 -23.73 2.33
N GLU A 219 -21.47 -22.52 2.61
CA GLU A 219 -22.28 -21.41 3.15
C GLU A 219 -22.77 -20.41 2.07
N ASN A 220 -22.38 -20.62 0.81
CA ASN A 220 -22.81 -19.87 -0.37
C ASN A 220 -23.53 -20.76 -1.38
#